data_c2252027382294477d0d5fdc7d008569
#
_entry.id   c2252027382294477d0d5fdc7d008569
#
_cell.length_a   1.000
_cell.length_b   1.000
_cell.length_c   1.000
_cell.angle_alpha   90.00
_cell.angle_beta   90.00
_cell.angle_gamma   90.00
#
_symmetry.space_group_name_H-M   'P 1'
#
loop_
_entity.id
_entity.type
_entity.pdbx_description
1 polymer ?
#
loop_
_entity_poly.entity_id
_entity_poly.type
_entity_poly.pdbx_seq_one_letter_code
_entity_poly.pdbx_strand_id
1 'polypeptide(L)'
;MIGKLLLSTLPFALALPAAAQAQGDDAAYCAQLSVLYLRYVGGTGLGNRFPDLTAAWAISDCQRGDTAAAIPVLEQKLRDGGFTLPKRG
;
A
#
# COMPACT_ATOMS: atom_id res chain seq x y z
N MET A 1 -4.17 15.11 45.19
CA MET A 1 -5.23 15.45 44.41
C MET A 1 -4.99 15.78 42.99
N ILE A 2 -4.06 16.56 42.77
CA ILE A 2 -3.77 16.95 41.42
C ILE A 2 -3.31 15.83 40.54
N GLY A 3 -2.61 14.92 41.10
CA GLY A 3 -2.08 13.84 40.30
C GLY A 3 -3.13 12.98 39.64
N LYS A 4 -4.30 13.03 40.12
CA LYS A 4 -5.33 12.21 39.54
C LYS A 4 -5.62 12.56 38.13
N LEU A 5 -5.52 13.80 37.83
CA LEU A 5 -5.86 14.27 36.52
C LEU A 5 -4.99 13.70 35.44
N LEU A 6 -3.75 13.49 35.80
CA LEU A 6 -2.81 13.03 34.82
C LEU A 6 -3.06 11.63 34.35
N LEU A 7 -3.62 10.84 35.20
CA LEU A 7 -3.79 9.44 34.89
C LEU A 7 -4.77 9.18 33.80
N SER A 8 -5.74 10.08 33.68
CA SER A 8 -6.79 9.82 32.72
C SER A 8 -6.36 9.93 31.29
N THR A 9 -5.23 10.52 31.04
CA THR A 9 -4.83 10.75 29.67
C THR A 9 -4.01 9.62 29.09
N LEU A 10 -3.48 8.77 29.91
CA LEU A 10 -2.56 7.76 29.44
C LEU A 10 -3.15 6.65 28.59
N PRO A 11 -4.30 6.14 28.92
CA PRO A 11 -4.82 4.97 28.23
C PRO A 11 -5.08 5.17 26.75
N PHE A 12 -5.35 6.37 26.35
CA PHE A 12 -5.70 6.59 24.96
C PHE A 12 -4.59 6.32 24.00
N ALA A 13 -3.38 6.58 24.42
CA ALA A 13 -2.25 6.44 23.53
C ALA A 13 -1.99 5.01 23.12
N LEU A 14 -2.49 4.07 23.89
CA LEU A 14 -2.17 2.67 23.65
C LEU A 14 -3.23 1.94 22.86
N ALA A 15 -4.34 2.57 22.64
CA ALA A 15 -5.46 1.86 22.02
C ALA A 15 -5.45 2.05 20.52
N LEU A 16 -4.57 1.38 19.82
CA LEU A 16 -4.56 1.40 18.39
C LEU A 16 -5.50 0.35 17.84
N PRO A 17 -6.40 0.72 16.95
CA PRO A 17 -7.32 -0.25 16.38
C PRO A 17 -6.60 -1.20 15.45
N ALA A 18 -7.09 -2.41 15.39
CA ALA A 18 -6.54 -3.41 14.49
C ALA A 18 -6.65 -2.97 13.04
N ALA A 19 -7.68 -2.21 12.73
CA ALA A 19 -7.87 -1.74 11.36
C ALA A 19 -6.74 -0.84 10.89
N ALA A 20 -6.17 -0.04 11.80
CA ALA A 20 -5.06 0.82 11.41
C ALA A 20 -3.82 0.01 11.08
N GLN A 21 -3.62 -1.10 11.78
CA GLN A 21 -2.49 -1.96 11.48
C GLN A 21 -2.68 -2.67 10.15
N ALA A 22 -3.89 -3.11 9.87
CA ALA A 22 -4.18 -3.75 8.59
C ALA A 22 -3.99 -2.78 7.44
N GLN A 23 -4.35 -1.52 7.64
CA GLN A 23 -4.13 -0.51 6.62
C GLN A 23 -2.65 -0.27 6.39
N GLY A 24 -1.85 -0.30 7.46
CA GLY A 24 -0.42 -0.15 7.33
C GLY A 24 0.20 -1.28 6.54
N ASP A 25 -0.24 -2.52 6.79
CA ASP A 25 0.26 -3.66 6.03
C ASP A 25 -0.15 -3.58 4.57
N ASP A 26 -1.37 -3.16 4.30
CA ASP A 26 -1.84 -3.01 2.94
C ASP A 26 -1.11 -1.88 2.23
N ALA A 27 -0.81 -0.79 2.93
CA ALA A 27 -0.07 0.30 2.33
C ALA A 27 1.33 -0.14 1.93
N ALA A 28 1.99 -0.90 2.78
CA ALA A 28 3.33 -1.42 2.48
C ALA A 28 3.29 -2.37 1.30
N TYR A 29 2.30 -3.26 1.28
CA TYR A 29 2.15 -4.20 0.19
C TYR A 29 1.85 -3.46 -1.12
N CYS A 30 0.97 -2.48 -1.09
CA CYS A 30 0.63 -1.69 -2.25
C CYS A 30 1.85 -0.97 -2.81
N ALA A 31 2.66 -0.41 -1.92
CA ALA A 31 3.90 0.25 -2.34
C ALA A 31 4.86 -0.73 -2.98
N GLN A 32 4.96 -1.93 -2.43
CA GLN A 32 5.83 -2.96 -2.99
C GLN A 32 5.38 -3.37 -4.38
N LEU A 33 4.07 -3.54 -4.58
CA LEU A 33 3.54 -3.86 -5.90
C LEU A 33 3.84 -2.75 -6.90
N SER A 34 3.71 -1.50 -6.47
CA SER A 34 3.99 -0.36 -7.32
C SER A 34 5.44 -0.35 -7.80
N VAL A 35 6.37 -0.60 -6.87
CA VAL A 35 7.78 -0.63 -7.21
C VAL A 35 8.07 -1.75 -8.21
N LEU A 36 7.52 -2.93 -7.97
CA LEU A 36 7.73 -4.05 -8.87
C LEU A 36 7.17 -3.76 -10.25
N TYR A 37 5.99 -3.19 -10.32
CA TYR A 37 5.40 -2.87 -11.59
C TYR A 37 6.26 -1.88 -12.37
N LEU A 38 6.64 -0.79 -11.71
CA LEU A 38 7.42 0.25 -12.39
C LEU A 38 8.79 -0.25 -12.82
N ARG A 39 9.39 -1.12 -12.03
CA ARG A 39 10.73 -1.58 -12.33
C ARG A 39 10.75 -2.59 -13.48
N TYR A 40 9.80 -3.49 -13.52
CA TYR A 40 9.89 -4.63 -14.41
C TYR A 40 8.84 -4.69 -15.50
N VAL A 41 7.71 -4.04 -15.32
CA VAL A 41 6.61 -4.20 -16.27
C VAL A 41 6.38 -2.94 -17.09
N GLY A 42 6.15 -1.82 -16.45
CA GLY A 42 5.64 -0.68 -17.17
C GLY A 42 6.41 0.61 -17.05
N GLY A 43 7.44 0.67 -16.24
CA GLY A 43 8.06 1.94 -15.97
C GLY A 43 9.30 2.21 -16.78
N THR A 44 10.19 1.26 -16.81
CA THR A 44 11.51 1.47 -17.41
C THR A 44 11.85 0.38 -18.41
N GLY A 45 10.89 -0.39 -18.83
CA GLY A 45 11.14 -1.43 -19.79
C GLY A 45 11.50 -0.86 -21.14
N LEU A 46 12.13 -1.66 -21.94
CA LEU A 46 12.52 -1.27 -23.27
C LEU A 46 11.29 -0.93 -24.09
N GLY A 47 11.18 0.30 -24.51
CA GLY A 47 10.06 0.74 -25.30
C GLY A 47 8.85 1.20 -24.51
N ASN A 48 8.83 0.91 -23.21
CA ASN A 48 7.73 1.35 -22.36
C ASN A 48 8.22 2.39 -21.39
N ARG A 49 7.89 3.62 -21.66
CA ARG A 49 8.34 4.69 -20.80
C ARG A 49 7.39 5.01 -19.69
N PHE A 50 6.13 4.67 -19.88
CA PHE A 50 5.10 5.04 -18.93
C PHE A 50 4.27 3.82 -18.60
N PRO A 51 3.78 3.73 -17.37
CA PRO A 51 2.81 2.69 -17.05
C PRO A 51 1.53 2.94 -17.84
N ASP A 52 0.73 1.91 -18.06
CA ASP A 52 -0.55 2.15 -18.67
C ASP A 52 -1.43 2.94 -17.69
N LEU A 53 -2.49 3.52 -18.21
CA LEU A 53 -3.30 4.43 -17.42
C LEU A 53 -3.92 3.75 -16.20
N THR A 54 -4.37 2.52 -16.35
CA THR A 54 -4.97 1.79 -15.25
C THR A 54 -3.96 1.56 -14.13
N ALA A 55 -2.75 1.16 -14.49
CA ALA A 55 -1.70 0.96 -13.51
C ALA A 55 -1.27 2.27 -12.87
N ALA A 56 -1.20 3.33 -13.66
CA ALA A 56 -0.83 4.63 -13.13
C ALA A 56 -1.83 5.10 -12.07
N TRP A 57 -3.10 4.90 -12.33
CA TRP A 57 -4.12 5.26 -11.35
C TRP A 57 -4.04 4.39 -10.11
N ALA A 58 -3.76 3.11 -10.28
CA ALA A 58 -3.60 2.23 -9.13
C ALA A 58 -2.43 2.65 -8.27
N ILE A 59 -1.32 3.02 -8.88
CA ILE A 59 -0.16 3.49 -8.13
C ILE A 59 -0.51 4.78 -7.37
N SER A 60 -1.24 5.68 -8.00
CA SER A 60 -1.70 6.88 -7.34
C SER A 60 -2.62 6.55 -6.16
N ASP A 61 -3.50 5.57 -6.34
CA ASP A 61 -4.38 5.13 -5.27
C ASP A 61 -3.59 4.56 -4.10
N CYS A 62 -2.51 3.82 -4.37
CA CYS A 62 -1.63 3.36 -3.31
C CYS A 62 -1.11 4.53 -2.49
N GLN A 63 -0.69 5.58 -3.16
CA GLN A 63 -0.11 6.73 -2.49
C GLN A 63 -1.13 7.49 -1.65
N ARG A 64 -2.37 7.46 -2.07
CA ARG A 64 -3.43 8.12 -1.32
C ARG A 64 -4.03 7.25 -0.22
N GLY A 65 -3.60 6.02 -0.13
CA GLY A 65 -4.12 5.13 0.88
C GLY A 65 -5.32 4.31 0.44
N ASP A 66 -5.73 4.41 -0.82
CA ASP A 66 -6.85 3.64 -1.34
C ASP A 66 -6.35 2.29 -1.83
N THR A 67 -5.88 1.50 -0.89
CA THR A 67 -5.24 0.23 -1.22
C THR A 67 -6.24 -0.81 -1.70
N ALA A 68 -7.47 -0.74 -1.23
CA ALA A 68 -8.48 -1.70 -1.65
C ALA A 68 -8.75 -1.61 -3.15
N ALA A 69 -8.69 -0.42 -3.70
CA ALA A 69 -8.86 -0.23 -5.14
C ALA A 69 -7.61 -0.59 -5.91
N ALA A 70 -6.45 -0.29 -5.35
CA ALA A 70 -5.19 -0.39 -6.08
C ALA A 70 -4.62 -1.80 -6.12
N ILE A 71 -4.67 -2.51 -5.01
CA ILE A 71 -3.98 -3.80 -4.90
C ILE A 71 -4.44 -4.81 -5.96
N PRO A 72 -5.75 -5.02 -6.16
CA PRO A 72 -6.16 -6.00 -7.17
C PRO A 72 -5.68 -5.66 -8.57
N VAL A 73 -5.64 -4.38 -8.89
CA VAL A 73 -5.20 -3.95 -10.21
C VAL A 73 -3.73 -4.24 -10.41
N LEU A 74 -2.90 -3.87 -9.44
CA LEU A 74 -1.47 -4.09 -9.56
C LEU A 74 -1.12 -5.56 -9.52
N GLU A 75 -1.82 -6.34 -8.71
CA GLU A 75 -1.62 -7.78 -8.71
C GLU A 75 -1.89 -8.37 -10.09
N GLN A 76 -2.97 -7.97 -10.71
CA GLN A 76 -3.31 -8.48 -12.02
C GLN A 76 -2.25 -8.09 -13.06
N LYS A 77 -1.80 -6.84 -13.00
CA LYS A 77 -0.77 -6.38 -13.93
C LYS A 77 0.53 -7.17 -13.79
N LEU A 78 0.90 -7.49 -12.57
CA LEU A 78 2.10 -8.27 -12.34
C LEU A 78 1.93 -9.71 -12.81
N ARG A 79 0.78 -10.31 -12.56
CA ARG A 79 0.53 -11.66 -13.05
C ARG A 79 0.56 -11.70 -14.57
N ASP A 80 -0.04 -10.72 -15.20
CA ASP A 80 -0.04 -10.66 -16.66
C ASP A 80 1.36 -10.54 -17.21
N GLY A 81 2.26 -9.92 -16.46
CA GLY A 81 3.66 -9.83 -16.83
C GLY A 81 4.49 -11.05 -16.48
N GLY A 82 3.87 -12.06 -15.89
CA GLY A 82 4.55 -13.28 -15.55
C GLY A 82 5.26 -13.27 -14.22
N PHE A 83 4.97 -12.31 -13.35
CA PHE A 83 5.66 -12.21 -12.08
C PHE A 83 4.90 -12.92 -10.97
N THR A 84 5.65 -13.48 -10.04
CA THR A 84 5.10 -14.04 -8.83
C THR A 84 4.90 -12.91 -7.83
N LEU A 85 3.73 -12.87 -7.21
CA LEU A 85 3.43 -11.81 -6.28
C LEU A 85 4.20 -11.99 -4.99
N PRO A 86 4.61 -10.88 -4.36
CA PRO A 86 5.23 -10.97 -3.06
C PRO A 86 4.21 -11.37 -2.00
N LYS A 87 4.71 -11.87 -0.89
CA LYS A 87 3.84 -12.24 0.20
C LYS A 87 3.30 -11.00 0.90
N ARG A 88 2.03 -11.06 1.25
CA ARG A 88 1.43 -10.02 2.04
C ARG A 88 1.75 -10.22 3.51
N GLY A 89 1.97 -9.11 4.16
CA GLY A 89 2.11 -9.10 5.60
C GLY A 89 3.40 -9.58 6.13
#